data_98ca8b581a38bb4d84b32ce4c83a094c
#
_entry.id   98ca8b581a38bb4d84b32ce4c83a094c
#
_cell.length_a   1.000
_cell.length_b   1.000
_cell.length_c   1.000
_cell.angle_alpha   90.00
_cell.angle_beta   90.00
_cell.angle_gamma   90.00
#
_symmetry.space_group_name_H-M   'P 1'
#
loop_
_entity.id
_entity.type
_entity.pdbx_description
1 polymer ?
#
loop_
_entity_poly.entity_id
_entity_poly.type
_entity_poly.pdbx_seq_one_letter_code
_entity_poly.pdbx_strand_id
1 'polypeptide(L)'
;SGALYVSLDNPYMQSLSLFEFAKEFEQLGGEVLFVDEVHKYENWSTHIKNIYDALTLRVVFSGSSILQISQQNSDLSRRSIIYTLENLSFREYLELCDIYKFDSFCLEDILQNHQSIATDITKHIKPLMHFKEYLQYGAYPFILEDKDSYHQKIVQMINLILETDLPYINNIDISQIVKLKKLLYLLATNVPFIPNITDIAKATNISRPKVYDYLEYLERAKVINSLKSKEKGYNIMAKPEKLFMQNTNISYAITSTIDIGSAREAFFVNQIKNALFSQTRLLDDRIFGAKKGDFLVDDKYIFEVGGKNKDFSQIKDVENSFLAIDDIEIGYKAKIPLWMFGFLY
;
A
#
# COMPACT_ATOMS: atom_id res chain seq x y z
N SER A 1 -6.88 -24.99 -24.04
CA SER A 1 -7.52 -23.82 -23.35
C SER A 1 -7.16 -22.57 -24.12
N GLY A 2 -8.10 -21.67 -24.35
CA GLY A 2 -7.88 -20.41 -25.06
C GLY A 2 -7.09 -19.35 -24.27
N ALA A 3 -6.37 -19.73 -23.21
CA ALA A 3 -5.60 -18.83 -22.36
C ALA A 3 -4.10 -19.20 -22.36
N LEU A 4 -3.23 -18.18 -22.46
CA LEU A 4 -1.78 -18.33 -22.44
C LEU A 4 -1.15 -17.29 -21.50
N TYR A 5 -0.17 -17.71 -20.71
CA TYR A 5 0.65 -16.86 -19.85
C TYR A 5 2.06 -16.75 -20.43
N VAL A 6 2.58 -15.53 -20.50
CA VAL A 6 3.94 -15.21 -20.89
C VAL A 6 4.55 -14.16 -19.97
N SER A 7 5.83 -14.32 -19.60
CA SER A 7 6.58 -13.28 -18.88
C SER A 7 7.55 -12.60 -19.84
N LEU A 8 7.53 -11.27 -19.86
CA LEU A 8 8.43 -10.44 -20.65
C LEU A 8 9.82 -10.25 -20.00
N ASP A 9 10.01 -10.79 -18.81
CA ASP A 9 11.34 -10.93 -18.20
C ASP A 9 12.17 -12.05 -18.86
N ASN A 10 11.52 -12.94 -19.62
CA ASN A 10 12.22 -13.99 -20.36
C ASN A 10 12.98 -13.39 -21.54
N PRO A 11 14.32 -13.61 -21.66
CA PRO A 11 15.12 -13.08 -22.77
C PRO A 11 14.63 -13.51 -24.17
N TYR A 12 14.03 -14.68 -24.29
CA TYR A 12 13.43 -15.15 -25.53
C TYR A 12 12.27 -14.22 -25.95
N MET A 13 11.39 -13.87 -25.03
CA MET A 13 10.27 -12.96 -25.31
C MET A 13 10.74 -11.55 -25.66
N GLN A 14 11.85 -11.09 -25.09
CA GLN A 14 12.43 -9.78 -25.42
C GLN A 14 12.97 -9.71 -26.85
N SER A 15 13.29 -10.84 -27.49
CA SER A 15 13.76 -10.92 -28.88
C SER A 15 12.61 -11.00 -29.90
N LEU A 16 11.38 -11.23 -29.47
CA LEU A 16 10.20 -11.37 -30.33
C LEU A 16 9.37 -10.09 -30.36
N SER A 17 8.65 -9.84 -31.44
CA SER A 17 7.60 -8.82 -31.45
C SER A 17 6.39 -9.30 -30.66
N LEU A 18 6.06 -8.61 -29.56
CA LEU A 18 4.90 -8.96 -28.73
C LEU A 18 3.59 -8.91 -29.55
N PHE A 19 3.49 -8.00 -30.51
CA PHE A 19 2.32 -7.91 -31.40
C PHE A 19 2.20 -9.13 -32.30
N GLU A 20 3.28 -9.54 -32.99
CA GLU A 20 3.24 -10.71 -33.88
C GLU A 20 3.00 -12.00 -33.09
N PHE A 21 3.58 -12.12 -31.91
CA PHE A 21 3.32 -13.24 -30.99
C PHE A 21 1.84 -13.34 -30.61
N ALA A 22 1.23 -12.21 -30.22
CA ALA A 22 -0.20 -12.15 -29.87
C ALA A 22 -1.09 -12.51 -31.06
N LYS A 23 -0.74 -12.05 -32.26
CA LYS A 23 -1.46 -12.34 -33.52
C LYS A 23 -1.39 -13.83 -33.86
N GLU A 24 -0.23 -14.43 -33.76
CA GLU A 24 -0.07 -15.89 -33.97
C GLU A 24 -0.90 -16.69 -32.96
N PHE A 25 -0.87 -16.30 -31.69
CA PHE A 25 -1.68 -16.92 -30.64
C PHE A 25 -3.19 -16.84 -30.96
N GLU A 26 -3.68 -15.69 -31.40
CA GLU A 26 -5.08 -15.53 -31.82
C GLU A 26 -5.42 -16.45 -33.01
N GLN A 27 -4.56 -16.50 -34.02
CA GLN A 27 -4.75 -17.37 -35.19
C GLN A 27 -4.83 -18.87 -34.81
N LEU A 28 -4.17 -19.27 -33.74
CA LEU A 28 -4.22 -20.62 -33.18
C LEU A 28 -5.44 -20.88 -32.30
N GLY A 29 -6.35 -19.92 -32.21
CA GLY A 29 -7.59 -20.02 -31.43
C GLY A 29 -7.44 -19.54 -29.98
N GLY A 30 -6.42 -18.71 -29.67
CA GLY A 30 -6.25 -18.08 -28.37
C GLY A 30 -7.32 -17.01 -28.12
N GLU A 31 -7.75 -16.88 -26.87
CA GLU A 31 -8.79 -15.93 -26.42
C GLU A 31 -8.29 -14.95 -25.39
N VAL A 32 -7.42 -15.38 -24.45
CA VAL A 32 -6.91 -14.58 -23.34
C VAL A 32 -5.40 -14.70 -23.26
N LEU A 33 -4.71 -13.56 -23.32
CA LEU A 33 -3.25 -13.49 -23.18
C LEU A 33 -2.90 -12.77 -21.87
N PHE A 34 -2.23 -13.47 -20.94
CA PHE A 34 -1.66 -12.93 -19.74
C PHE A 34 -0.20 -12.57 -20.01
N VAL A 35 0.14 -11.28 -19.88
CA VAL A 35 1.47 -10.73 -20.15
C VAL A 35 2.05 -10.17 -18.85
N ASP A 36 3.04 -10.85 -18.31
CA ASP A 36 3.64 -10.49 -17.04
C ASP A 36 4.92 -9.66 -17.24
N GLU A 37 5.26 -8.82 -16.24
CA GLU A 37 6.45 -7.97 -16.23
C GLU A 37 6.58 -7.07 -17.47
N VAL A 38 5.47 -6.47 -17.92
CA VAL A 38 5.45 -5.65 -19.17
C VAL A 38 6.50 -4.54 -19.16
N HIS A 39 6.86 -4.02 -18.00
CA HIS A 39 7.85 -2.95 -17.86
C HIS A 39 9.28 -3.38 -18.27
N LYS A 40 9.55 -4.66 -18.40
CA LYS A 40 10.84 -5.21 -18.88
C LYS A 40 10.95 -5.19 -20.42
N TYR A 41 9.85 -4.91 -21.12
CA TYR A 41 9.82 -4.94 -22.58
C TYR A 41 9.75 -3.51 -23.15
N GLU A 42 10.67 -3.20 -24.07
CA GLU A 42 10.75 -1.86 -24.66
C GLU A 42 9.48 -1.53 -25.46
N ASN A 43 8.96 -0.31 -25.29
CA ASN A 43 7.74 0.17 -25.96
C ASN A 43 6.49 -0.73 -25.76
N TRP A 44 6.41 -1.45 -24.65
CA TRP A 44 5.31 -2.37 -24.35
C TRP A 44 3.92 -1.74 -24.52
N SER A 45 3.73 -0.47 -24.10
CA SER A 45 2.44 0.22 -24.19
C SER A 45 1.97 0.37 -25.62
N THR A 46 2.89 0.60 -26.58
CA THR A 46 2.59 0.66 -28.02
C THR A 46 2.17 -0.70 -28.55
N HIS A 47 2.84 -1.77 -28.11
CA HIS A 47 2.47 -3.13 -28.50
C HIS A 47 1.09 -3.53 -27.97
N ILE A 48 0.80 -3.28 -26.69
CA ILE A 48 -0.51 -3.55 -26.09
C ILE A 48 -1.61 -2.74 -26.79
N LYS A 49 -1.36 -1.47 -27.10
CA LYS A 49 -2.28 -0.63 -27.88
C LYS A 49 -2.57 -1.24 -29.25
N ASN A 50 -1.55 -1.66 -29.98
CA ASN A 50 -1.72 -2.26 -31.32
C ASN A 50 -2.48 -3.58 -31.24
N ILE A 51 -2.25 -4.41 -30.21
CA ILE A 51 -3.01 -5.64 -29.96
C ILE A 51 -4.47 -5.30 -29.73
N TYR A 52 -4.77 -4.33 -28.87
CA TYR A 52 -6.15 -3.89 -28.59
C TYR A 52 -6.86 -3.38 -29.85
N ASP A 53 -6.17 -2.60 -30.67
CA ASP A 53 -6.76 -1.94 -31.85
C ASP A 53 -6.94 -2.91 -33.05
N ALA A 54 -6.15 -3.99 -33.13
CA ALA A 54 -6.09 -4.86 -34.31
C ALA A 54 -6.56 -6.31 -34.07
N LEU A 55 -6.60 -6.78 -32.83
CA LEU A 55 -6.93 -8.16 -32.48
C LEU A 55 -8.18 -8.21 -31.58
N THR A 56 -8.79 -9.40 -31.48
CA THR A 56 -9.96 -9.64 -30.62
C THR A 56 -9.58 -10.24 -29.26
N LEU A 57 -8.28 -10.39 -28.99
CA LEU A 57 -7.74 -10.96 -27.75
C LEU A 57 -8.10 -10.11 -26.54
N ARG A 58 -8.50 -10.77 -25.45
CA ARG A 58 -8.47 -10.19 -24.13
C ARG A 58 -7.06 -10.24 -23.60
N VAL A 59 -6.48 -9.06 -23.26
CA VAL A 59 -5.14 -8.99 -22.68
C VAL A 59 -5.22 -8.57 -21.23
N VAL A 60 -4.58 -9.35 -20.35
CA VAL A 60 -4.35 -9.01 -18.96
C VAL A 60 -2.85 -8.83 -18.80
N PHE A 61 -2.39 -7.68 -18.40
CA PHE A 61 -0.96 -7.43 -18.22
C PHE A 61 -0.65 -6.97 -16.80
N SER A 62 0.50 -7.37 -16.32
CA SER A 62 1.02 -6.99 -15.01
C SER A 62 2.42 -6.40 -15.09
N GLY A 63 2.81 -5.70 -14.05
CA GLY A 63 4.17 -5.20 -13.89
C GLY A 63 4.40 -4.74 -12.46
N SER A 64 5.57 -5.04 -11.93
CA SER A 64 5.95 -4.74 -10.55
C SER A 64 6.20 -3.26 -10.31
N SER A 65 6.48 -2.48 -11.33
CA SER A 65 6.74 -1.05 -11.21
C SER A 65 5.52 -0.21 -11.51
N ILE A 66 4.78 0.14 -10.46
CA ILE A 66 3.64 1.07 -10.52
C ILE A 66 4.02 2.40 -11.17
N LEU A 67 5.29 2.80 -11.02
CA LEU A 67 5.84 4.03 -11.57
C LEU A 67 5.96 3.98 -13.09
N GLN A 68 6.44 2.86 -13.65
CA GLN A 68 6.59 2.71 -15.11
C GLN A 68 5.25 2.56 -15.79
N ILE A 69 4.34 1.76 -15.22
CA ILE A 69 3.00 1.58 -15.74
C ILE A 69 2.25 2.92 -15.77
N SER A 70 2.37 3.74 -14.73
CA SER A 70 1.67 5.03 -14.66
C SER A 70 2.20 6.08 -15.64
N GLN A 71 3.50 6.09 -15.97
CA GLN A 71 4.08 7.03 -16.93
C GLN A 71 3.72 6.71 -18.40
N GLN A 72 3.66 5.44 -18.77
CA GLN A 72 3.35 5.00 -20.14
C GLN A 72 1.85 4.83 -20.41
N ASN A 73 1.02 5.03 -19.39
CA ASN A 73 -0.43 4.86 -19.52
C ASN A 73 -1.16 5.93 -20.34
N SER A 74 -0.52 7.02 -20.69
CA SER A 74 -1.14 8.04 -21.55
C SER A 74 -1.68 7.46 -22.86
N ASP A 75 -0.98 6.47 -23.44
CA ASP A 75 -1.39 5.79 -24.67
C ASP A 75 -2.50 4.73 -24.46
N LEU A 76 -2.63 4.19 -23.24
CA LEU A 76 -3.59 3.15 -22.89
C LEU A 76 -4.81 3.65 -22.11
N SER A 77 -4.89 4.96 -21.80
CA SER A 77 -5.89 5.54 -20.89
C SER A 77 -7.35 5.27 -21.26
N ARG A 78 -7.63 4.97 -22.53
CA ARG A 78 -8.98 4.62 -23.03
C ARG A 78 -9.13 3.12 -23.36
N ARG A 79 -8.07 2.32 -23.21
CA ARG A 79 -7.98 0.92 -23.66
C ARG A 79 -7.76 -0.06 -22.54
N SER A 80 -7.34 0.40 -21.37
CA SER A 80 -7.07 -0.46 -20.20
C SER A 80 -7.71 0.07 -18.94
N ILE A 81 -8.01 -0.85 -18.04
CA ILE A 81 -8.42 -0.55 -16.66
C ILE A 81 -7.30 -1.03 -15.77
N ILE A 82 -6.80 -0.14 -14.90
CA ILE A 82 -5.75 -0.46 -13.96
C ILE A 82 -6.39 -0.91 -12.65
N TYR A 83 -5.90 -2.03 -12.15
CA TYR A 83 -6.14 -2.52 -10.81
C TYR A 83 -4.83 -2.50 -10.04
N THR A 84 -4.83 -1.91 -8.85
CA THR A 84 -3.70 -1.99 -7.94
C THR A 84 -3.95 -3.12 -6.95
N LEU A 85 -2.99 -4.05 -6.86
CA LEU A 85 -3.00 -5.07 -5.83
C LEU A 85 -2.26 -4.49 -4.62
N GLU A 86 -3.01 -4.17 -3.58
CA GLU A 86 -2.45 -3.65 -2.33
C GLU A 86 -1.84 -4.80 -1.51
N ASN A 87 -1.10 -4.46 -0.45
CA ASN A 87 -0.65 -5.47 0.51
C ASN A 87 -1.85 -6.12 1.21
N LEU A 88 -1.67 -7.36 1.68
CA LEU A 88 -2.74 -8.12 2.33
C LEU A 88 -3.33 -7.35 3.52
N SER A 89 -4.66 -7.34 3.61
CA SER A 89 -5.37 -6.97 4.83
C SER A 89 -5.22 -8.04 5.91
N PHE A 90 -5.59 -7.73 7.14
CA PHE A 90 -5.59 -8.74 8.20
C PHE A 90 -6.57 -9.89 7.88
N ARG A 91 -7.72 -9.58 7.28
CA ARG A 91 -8.69 -10.59 6.82
C ARG A 91 -8.09 -11.52 5.76
N GLU A 92 -7.41 -10.94 4.74
CA GLU A 92 -6.79 -11.72 3.68
C GLU A 92 -5.61 -12.56 4.19
N TYR A 93 -4.84 -12.05 5.15
CA TYR A 93 -3.81 -12.83 5.83
C TYR A 93 -4.39 -14.06 6.54
N LEU A 94 -5.53 -13.92 7.25
CA LEU A 94 -6.19 -15.05 7.92
C LEU A 94 -6.65 -16.10 6.90
N GLU A 95 -7.20 -15.69 5.77
CA GLU A 95 -7.62 -16.60 4.70
C GLU A 95 -6.40 -17.25 4.01
N LEU A 96 -5.37 -16.48 3.70
CA LEU A 96 -4.15 -16.97 3.03
C LEU A 96 -3.38 -17.98 3.88
N CYS A 97 -3.37 -17.81 5.19
CA CYS A 97 -2.71 -18.73 6.14
C CYS A 97 -3.62 -19.91 6.57
N ASP A 98 -4.75 -20.15 5.89
CA ASP A 98 -5.72 -21.21 6.20
C ASP A 98 -6.22 -21.19 7.67
N ILE A 99 -6.24 -19.99 8.31
CA ILE A 99 -6.71 -19.84 9.69
C ILE A 99 -8.24 -19.81 9.70
N TYR A 100 -8.84 -18.87 8.97
CA TYR A 100 -10.28 -18.79 8.77
C TYR A 100 -10.61 -17.81 7.64
N LYS A 101 -11.71 -18.07 6.91
CA LYS A 101 -12.23 -17.21 5.87
C LYS A 101 -13.38 -16.36 6.40
N PHE A 102 -13.21 -15.05 6.34
CA PHE A 102 -14.25 -14.08 6.71
C PHE A 102 -14.60 -13.19 5.51
N ASP A 103 -15.80 -12.64 5.51
CA ASP A 103 -16.18 -11.57 4.60
C ASP A 103 -15.57 -10.23 5.02
N SER A 104 -15.41 -9.32 4.07
CA SER A 104 -15.05 -7.93 4.34
C SER A 104 -16.28 -7.12 4.78
N PHE A 105 -16.07 -6.02 5.49
CA PHE A 105 -17.10 -5.10 5.96
C PHE A 105 -16.84 -3.69 5.47
N CYS A 106 -17.86 -2.92 5.15
CA CYS A 106 -17.66 -1.49 4.90
C CYS A 106 -17.34 -0.73 6.21
N LEU A 107 -16.80 0.48 6.11
CA LEU A 107 -16.44 1.27 7.29
C LEU A 107 -17.68 1.52 8.16
N GLU A 108 -18.82 1.86 7.56
CA GLU A 108 -20.06 2.11 8.27
C GLU A 108 -20.55 0.90 9.06
N ASP A 109 -20.42 -0.31 8.52
CA ASP A 109 -20.75 -1.55 9.23
C ASP A 109 -19.90 -1.73 10.47
N ILE A 110 -18.59 -1.51 10.35
CA ILE A 110 -17.67 -1.57 11.50
C ILE A 110 -18.06 -0.52 12.54
N LEU A 111 -18.33 0.73 12.13
CA LEU A 111 -18.69 1.81 13.07
C LEU A 111 -19.97 1.54 13.84
N GLN A 112 -20.97 0.91 13.19
CA GLN A 112 -22.28 0.67 13.78
C GLN A 112 -22.39 -0.69 14.49
N ASN A 113 -21.74 -1.72 13.95
CA ASN A 113 -21.99 -3.12 14.33
C ASN A 113 -20.74 -3.84 14.88
N HIS A 114 -19.64 -3.14 15.18
CA HIS A 114 -18.38 -3.75 15.60
C HIS A 114 -18.52 -4.75 16.76
N GLN A 115 -19.45 -4.54 17.70
CA GLN A 115 -19.62 -5.46 18.82
C GLN A 115 -20.12 -6.82 18.38
N SER A 116 -21.16 -6.88 17.52
CA SER A 116 -21.70 -8.13 17.00
C SER A 116 -20.71 -8.82 16.06
N ILE A 117 -20.05 -8.06 15.18
CA ILE A 117 -19.03 -8.56 14.26
C ILE A 117 -17.85 -9.15 15.05
N ALA A 118 -17.30 -8.41 16.01
CA ALA A 118 -16.20 -8.89 16.84
C ALA A 118 -16.59 -10.13 17.67
N THR A 119 -17.80 -10.15 18.23
CA THR A 119 -18.31 -11.31 18.96
C THR A 119 -18.41 -12.54 18.07
N ASP A 120 -18.79 -12.38 16.81
CA ASP A 120 -18.86 -13.51 15.88
C ASP A 120 -17.47 -14.00 15.47
N ILE A 121 -16.55 -13.11 15.12
CA ILE A 121 -15.16 -13.44 14.76
C ILE A 121 -14.45 -14.15 15.92
N THR A 122 -14.65 -13.70 17.16
CA THR A 122 -14.00 -14.30 18.35
C THR A 122 -14.47 -15.71 18.69
N LYS A 123 -15.60 -16.17 18.13
CA LYS A 123 -16.02 -17.59 18.21
C LYS A 123 -15.11 -18.52 17.42
N HIS A 124 -14.48 -18.01 16.37
CA HIS A 124 -13.71 -18.79 15.41
C HIS A 124 -12.21 -18.67 15.61
N ILE A 125 -11.72 -17.49 15.98
CA ILE A 125 -10.29 -17.21 16.15
C ILE A 125 -10.02 -16.42 17.43
N LYS A 126 -8.73 -16.34 17.81
CA LYS A 126 -8.19 -15.42 18.82
C LYS A 126 -7.59 -14.20 18.12
N PRO A 127 -8.37 -13.13 17.85
CA PRO A 127 -7.95 -12.09 16.94
C PRO A 127 -6.67 -11.37 17.39
N LEU A 128 -6.48 -11.10 18.69
CA LEU A 128 -5.30 -10.39 19.18
C LEU A 128 -4.00 -11.18 18.94
N MET A 129 -4.05 -12.50 19.04
CA MET A 129 -2.89 -13.36 18.79
C MET A 129 -2.46 -13.26 17.31
N HIS A 130 -3.41 -13.46 16.40
CA HIS A 130 -3.16 -13.42 14.95
C HIS A 130 -2.85 -12.00 14.48
N PHE A 131 -3.48 -10.98 15.07
CA PHE A 131 -3.23 -9.58 14.73
C PHE A 131 -1.80 -9.17 15.08
N LYS A 132 -1.30 -9.57 16.24
CA LYS A 132 0.09 -9.33 16.61
C LYS A 132 1.08 -9.97 15.62
N GLU A 133 0.78 -11.15 15.13
CA GLU A 133 1.58 -11.84 14.12
C GLU A 133 1.49 -11.13 12.76
N TYR A 134 0.28 -10.75 12.34
CA TYR A 134 0.05 -10.00 11.12
C TYR A 134 0.86 -8.68 11.08
N LEU A 135 0.87 -7.92 12.17
CA LEU A 135 1.62 -6.67 12.24
C LEU A 135 3.11 -6.86 11.95
N GLN A 136 3.65 -8.06 12.16
CA GLN A 136 5.06 -8.37 11.92
C GLN A 136 5.31 -9.07 10.59
N TYR A 137 4.39 -9.96 10.15
CA TYR A 137 4.63 -10.90 9.06
C TYR A 137 3.49 -11.03 8.06
N GLY A 138 2.36 -10.32 8.22
CA GLY A 138 1.13 -10.64 7.50
C GLY A 138 0.87 -9.82 6.24
N ALA A 139 1.67 -8.78 5.92
CA ALA A 139 1.36 -7.87 4.83
C ALA A 139 1.69 -8.42 3.42
N TYR A 140 2.51 -9.47 3.31
CA TYR A 140 2.97 -10.01 2.03
C TYR A 140 2.81 -11.53 1.95
N PRO A 141 2.42 -12.08 0.75
CA PRO A 141 2.16 -13.50 0.57
C PRO A 141 3.35 -14.42 0.83
N PHE A 142 4.59 -13.92 0.75
CA PHE A 142 5.76 -14.75 0.97
C PHE A 142 5.97 -15.23 2.41
N ILE A 143 5.04 -14.88 3.32
CA ILE A 143 4.94 -15.56 4.64
C ILE A 143 4.68 -17.06 4.49
N LEU A 144 4.01 -17.49 3.42
CA LEU A 144 3.76 -18.91 3.14
C LEU A 144 5.01 -19.68 2.70
N GLU A 145 6.03 -18.98 2.22
CA GLU A 145 7.25 -19.64 1.76
C GLU A 145 8.18 -19.93 2.92
N ASP A 146 8.54 -18.91 3.69
CA ASP A 146 9.44 -19.04 4.84
C ASP A 146 9.35 -17.79 5.74
N LYS A 147 8.94 -18.02 6.99
CA LYS A 147 8.81 -16.95 7.98
C LYS A 147 10.16 -16.42 8.46
N ASP A 148 11.19 -17.27 8.52
CA ASP A 148 12.50 -16.85 9.04
C ASP A 148 13.19 -15.86 8.09
N SER A 149 13.01 -16.02 6.78
CA SER A 149 13.56 -15.10 5.76
C SER A 149 12.62 -13.93 5.42
N TYR A 150 11.44 -13.85 6.01
CA TYR A 150 10.39 -12.88 5.64
C TYR A 150 10.88 -11.43 5.62
N HIS A 151 11.47 -10.96 6.72
CA HIS A 151 11.98 -9.58 6.80
C HIS A 151 13.16 -9.35 5.83
N GLN A 152 13.98 -10.36 5.60
CA GLN A 152 15.08 -10.27 4.62
C GLN A 152 14.54 -10.09 3.19
N LYS A 153 13.45 -10.79 2.83
CA LYS A 153 12.77 -10.61 1.53
C LYS A 153 12.21 -9.20 1.38
N ILE A 154 11.63 -8.62 2.44
CA ILE A 154 11.19 -7.20 2.43
C ILE A 154 12.38 -6.26 2.17
N VAL A 155 13.50 -6.45 2.85
CA VAL A 155 14.69 -5.63 2.64
C VAL A 155 15.21 -5.77 1.21
N GLN A 156 15.20 -6.99 0.63
CA GLN A 156 15.59 -7.21 -0.77
C GLN A 156 14.63 -6.50 -1.74
N MET A 157 13.32 -6.59 -1.52
CA MET A 157 12.30 -5.87 -2.30
C MET A 157 12.54 -4.36 -2.25
N ILE A 158 12.77 -3.79 -1.07
CA ILE A 158 13.06 -2.37 -0.91
C ILE A 158 14.35 -1.99 -1.65
N ASN A 159 15.40 -2.79 -1.54
CA ASN A 159 16.64 -2.54 -2.26
C ASN A 159 16.44 -2.56 -3.77
N LEU A 160 15.66 -3.50 -4.31
CA LEU A 160 15.31 -3.54 -5.74
C LEU A 160 14.61 -2.24 -6.18
N ILE A 161 13.63 -1.78 -5.41
CA ILE A 161 12.94 -0.51 -5.67
C ILE A 161 13.92 0.67 -5.68
N LEU A 162 14.80 0.78 -4.68
CA LEU A 162 15.70 1.92 -4.51
C LEU A 162 16.89 1.90 -5.49
N GLU A 163 17.40 0.73 -5.84
CA GLU A 163 18.62 0.57 -6.64
C GLU A 163 18.33 0.37 -8.13
N THR A 164 17.15 -0.10 -8.48
CA THR A 164 16.81 -0.46 -9.86
C THR A 164 15.62 0.36 -10.37
N ASP A 165 14.46 0.26 -9.72
CA ASP A 165 13.23 0.83 -10.26
C ASP A 165 13.22 2.36 -10.25
N LEU A 166 13.52 2.97 -9.10
CA LEU A 166 13.53 4.43 -8.97
C LEU A 166 14.61 5.11 -9.82
N PRO A 167 15.88 4.63 -9.88
CA PRO A 167 16.89 5.19 -10.76
C PRO A 167 16.53 5.12 -12.23
N TYR A 168 15.98 3.99 -12.67
CA TYR A 168 15.58 3.80 -14.06
C TYR A 168 14.52 4.82 -14.51
N ILE A 169 13.53 5.11 -13.65
CA ILE A 169 12.41 5.97 -14.00
C ILE A 169 12.73 7.46 -13.88
N ASN A 170 13.49 7.81 -12.85
CA ASN A 170 13.71 9.22 -12.46
C ASN A 170 15.11 9.71 -12.75
N ASN A 171 15.95 8.95 -13.47
CA ASN A 171 17.37 9.26 -13.74
C ASN A 171 18.13 9.64 -12.45
N ILE A 172 17.95 8.84 -11.39
CA ILE A 172 18.61 9.06 -10.11
C ILE A 172 20.05 8.51 -10.19
N ASP A 173 21.04 9.35 -9.95
CA ASP A 173 22.44 8.94 -9.90
C ASP A 173 22.69 7.94 -8.76
N ILE A 174 23.60 6.99 -8.97
CA ILE A 174 23.99 5.98 -7.98
C ILE A 174 24.42 6.64 -6.66
N SER A 175 25.07 7.81 -6.71
CA SER A 175 25.48 8.57 -5.52
C SER A 175 24.28 9.06 -4.66
N GLN A 176 23.11 9.16 -5.25
CA GLN A 176 21.89 9.58 -4.54
C GLN A 176 21.16 8.39 -3.90
N ILE A 177 21.38 7.16 -4.35
CA ILE A 177 20.77 5.95 -3.77
C ILE A 177 21.15 5.81 -2.29
N VAL A 178 22.42 6.06 -1.95
CA VAL A 178 22.88 6.02 -0.54
C VAL A 178 22.13 7.04 0.32
N LYS A 179 21.85 8.22 -0.22
CA LYS A 179 21.12 9.26 0.49
C LYS A 179 19.64 8.91 0.63
N LEU A 180 19.04 8.28 -0.41
CA LEU A 180 17.68 7.79 -0.38
C LEU A 180 17.50 6.68 0.67
N LYS A 181 18.46 5.76 0.77
CA LYS A 181 18.49 4.74 1.84
C LYS A 181 18.58 5.37 3.23
N LYS A 182 19.43 6.41 3.40
CA LYS A 182 19.51 7.16 4.67
C LYS A 182 18.17 7.84 5.00
N LEU A 183 17.52 8.43 4.00
CA LEU A 183 16.20 9.03 4.16
C LEU A 183 15.19 7.98 4.65
N LEU A 184 15.11 6.84 3.98
CA LEU A 184 14.21 5.75 4.35
C LEU A 184 14.45 5.25 5.78
N TYR A 185 15.72 5.03 6.15
CA TYR A 185 16.09 4.62 7.51
C TYR A 185 15.68 5.67 8.56
N LEU A 186 15.92 6.94 8.27
CA LEU A 186 15.52 8.05 9.16
C LEU A 186 13.99 8.08 9.33
N LEU A 187 13.22 7.86 8.26
CA LEU A 187 11.78 7.77 8.34
C LEU A 187 11.33 6.57 9.18
N ALA A 188 11.88 5.38 8.93
CA ALA A 188 11.50 4.15 9.62
C ALA A 188 11.79 4.19 11.15
N THR A 189 12.85 4.89 11.57
CA THR A 189 13.26 4.97 12.98
C THR A 189 12.53 6.04 13.79
N ASN A 190 11.82 6.97 13.16
CA ASN A 190 11.17 8.10 13.82
C ASN A 190 9.65 8.17 13.58
N VAL A 191 9.00 7.05 13.30
CA VAL A 191 7.55 6.99 13.02
C VAL A 191 6.72 7.12 14.32
N PRO A 192 5.58 7.84 14.35
CA PRO A 192 5.02 8.68 13.30
C PRO A 192 5.89 9.93 13.12
N PHE A 193 6.27 10.18 11.88
CA PHE A 193 7.23 11.23 11.60
C PHE A 193 6.51 12.50 11.14
N ILE A 194 6.58 13.55 11.98
CA ILE A 194 6.18 14.90 11.57
C ILE A 194 7.38 15.53 10.84
N PRO A 195 7.37 15.59 9.50
CA PRO A 195 8.57 15.91 8.76
C PRO A 195 8.99 17.36 8.97
N ASN A 196 10.20 17.58 9.47
CA ASN A 196 10.89 18.84 9.32
C ASN A 196 11.86 18.73 8.12
N ILE A 197 11.42 19.23 6.98
CA ILE A 197 12.17 19.11 5.70
C ILE A 197 13.61 19.67 5.82
N THR A 198 13.80 20.70 6.64
CA THR A 198 15.14 21.28 6.84
C THR A 198 16.06 20.33 7.60
N ASP A 199 15.56 19.67 8.63
CA ASP A 199 16.34 18.73 9.43
C ASP A 199 16.60 17.43 8.65
N ILE A 200 15.61 16.95 7.89
CA ILE A 200 15.76 15.82 6.94
C ILE A 200 16.89 16.16 5.94
N ALA A 201 16.83 17.33 5.31
CA ALA A 201 17.80 17.76 4.31
C ALA A 201 19.23 17.78 4.89
N LYS A 202 19.40 18.27 6.12
CA LYS A 202 20.68 18.27 6.84
C LYS A 202 21.16 16.85 7.17
N ALA A 203 20.28 16.03 7.77
CA ALA A 203 20.63 14.68 8.21
C ALA A 203 21.01 13.76 7.04
N THR A 204 20.36 13.91 5.88
CA THR A 204 20.56 13.07 4.70
C THR A 204 21.54 13.65 3.68
N ASN A 205 21.94 14.91 3.82
CA ASN A 205 22.69 15.68 2.84
C ASN A 205 22.02 15.71 1.46
N ILE A 206 20.68 15.91 1.47
CA ILE A 206 19.82 16.08 0.30
C ILE A 206 19.32 17.52 0.28
N SER A 207 19.24 18.16 -0.89
CA SER A 207 18.64 19.50 -0.97
C SER A 207 17.14 19.46 -0.66
N ARG A 208 16.61 20.52 -0.05
CA ARG A 208 15.19 20.60 0.33
C ARG A 208 14.21 20.26 -0.81
N PRO A 209 14.37 20.79 -2.04
CA PRO A 209 13.50 20.39 -3.15
C PRO A 209 13.55 18.88 -3.42
N LYS A 210 14.75 18.29 -3.48
CA LYS A 210 14.90 16.86 -3.71
C LYS A 210 14.35 15.97 -2.58
N VAL A 211 14.22 16.47 -1.35
CA VAL A 211 13.55 15.72 -0.27
C VAL A 211 12.08 15.53 -0.62
N TYR A 212 11.40 16.56 -1.14
CA TYR A 212 10.00 16.42 -1.59
C TYR A 212 9.87 15.41 -2.74
N ASP A 213 10.74 15.50 -3.75
CA ASP A 213 10.75 14.57 -4.87
C ASP A 213 10.93 13.11 -4.38
N TYR A 214 11.87 12.89 -3.46
CA TYR A 214 12.14 11.56 -2.93
C TYR A 214 11.02 11.01 -2.05
N LEU A 215 10.36 11.86 -1.27
CA LEU A 215 9.16 11.45 -0.53
C LEU A 215 8.04 11.05 -1.48
N GLU A 216 7.81 11.82 -2.55
CA GLU A 216 6.84 11.47 -3.59
C GLU A 216 7.19 10.13 -4.28
N TYR A 217 8.47 9.92 -4.62
CA TYR A 217 8.90 8.66 -5.25
C TYR A 217 8.69 7.46 -4.33
N LEU A 218 9.04 7.59 -3.04
CA LEU A 218 8.83 6.54 -2.05
C LEU A 218 7.34 6.23 -1.82
N GLU A 219 6.48 7.26 -1.83
CA GLU A 219 5.03 7.09 -1.72
C GLU A 219 4.45 6.40 -2.96
N ARG A 220 4.82 6.84 -4.16
CA ARG A 220 4.42 6.21 -5.41
C ARG A 220 4.93 4.77 -5.53
N ALA A 221 6.09 4.47 -5.00
CA ALA A 221 6.65 3.12 -4.92
C ALA A 221 6.04 2.25 -3.81
N LYS A 222 5.03 2.75 -3.09
CA LYS A 222 4.37 2.03 -1.98
C LYS A 222 5.35 1.60 -0.87
N VAL A 223 6.36 2.43 -0.58
CA VAL A 223 7.30 2.22 0.53
C VAL A 223 6.87 3.00 1.76
N ILE A 224 6.29 4.20 1.56
CA ILE A 224 5.76 5.05 2.61
C ILE A 224 4.31 5.47 2.31
N ASN A 225 3.61 5.91 3.35
CA ASN A 225 2.34 6.63 3.29
C ASN A 225 2.54 8.05 3.78
N SER A 226 2.08 9.04 3.03
CA SER A 226 2.00 10.43 3.49
C SER A 226 0.56 10.80 3.82
N LEU A 227 0.38 11.59 4.88
CA LEU A 227 -0.88 12.24 5.19
C LEU A 227 -0.74 13.74 4.98
N LYS A 228 -1.72 14.32 4.31
CA LYS A 228 -1.85 15.76 4.10
C LYS A 228 -2.75 16.38 5.17
N SER A 229 -2.59 17.67 5.42
CA SER A 229 -3.57 18.45 6.19
C SER A 229 -4.67 18.94 5.25
N LYS A 230 -5.93 18.74 5.63
CA LYS A 230 -7.08 19.25 4.86
C LYS A 230 -7.06 20.78 4.69
N GLU A 231 -6.53 21.50 5.67
CA GLU A 231 -6.57 22.98 5.71
C GLU A 231 -5.62 23.67 4.71
N LYS A 232 -4.62 22.95 4.20
CA LYS A 232 -3.59 23.55 3.31
C LYS A 232 -3.98 23.57 1.83
N GLY A 233 -5.22 23.20 1.51
CA GLY A 233 -5.74 23.21 0.15
C GLY A 233 -4.97 22.25 -0.78
N TYR A 234 -5.38 22.21 -2.05
CA TYR A 234 -4.80 21.36 -3.12
C TYR A 234 -3.38 21.78 -3.56
N ASN A 235 -2.55 22.30 -2.67
CA ASN A 235 -1.16 22.57 -3.01
C ASN A 235 -0.42 21.24 -3.13
N ILE A 236 -0.22 20.76 -4.36
CA ILE A 236 0.45 19.50 -4.72
C ILE A 236 1.84 19.39 -4.05
N MET A 237 2.46 20.51 -3.72
CA MET A 237 3.72 20.59 -2.96
C MET A 237 3.54 20.86 -1.46
N ALA A 238 2.35 20.60 -0.89
CA ALA A 238 2.17 20.79 0.54
C ALA A 238 3.05 19.80 1.32
N LYS A 239 3.80 20.31 2.29
CA LYS A 239 4.54 19.50 3.24
C LYS A 239 3.60 18.47 3.87
N PRO A 240 3.91 17.15 3.82
CA PRO A 240 3.10 16.16 4.50
C PRO A 240 3.01 16.47 6.00
N GLU A 241 1.86 16.23 6.60
CA GLU A 241 1.64 16.45 8.03
C GLU A 241 2.26 15.32 8.84
N LYS A 242 2.00 14.08 8.43
CA LYS A 242 2.60 12.88 9.00
C LYS A 242 3.11 11.95 7.90
N LEU A 243 4.17 11.23 8.18
CA LEU A 243 4.73 10.18 7.32
C LEU A 243 4.75 8.86 8.09
N PHE A 244 4.38 7.78 7.40
CA PHE A 244 4.40 6.40 7.91
C PHE A 244 5.11 5.50 6.91
N MET A 245 5.64 4.38 7.36
CA MET A 245 5.94 3.29 6.43
C MET A 245 4.64 2.77 5.82
N GLN A 246 4.70 2.22 4.60
CA GLN A 246 3.50 1.72 3.91
C GLN A 246 2.70 0.74 4.77
N ASN A 247 3.39 -0.16 5.45
CA ASN A 247 2.82 -1.06 6.44
C ASN A 247 3.82 -1.34 7.57
N THR A 248 3.35 -1.97 8.64
CA THR A 248 4.17 -2.27 9.81
C THR A 248 5.29 -3.27 9.51
N ASN A 249 5.11 -4.20 8.56
CA ASN A 249 6.10 -5.22 8.23
C ASN A 249 7.38 -4.60 7.64
N ILE A 250 7.24 -3.50 6.86
CA ILE A 250 8.40 -2.73 6.38
C ILE A 250 9.16 -2.13 7.58
N SER A 251 8.44 -1.58 8.56
CA SER A 251 9.09 -1.04 9.76
C SER A 251 9.88 -2.14 10.49
N TYR A 252 9.26 -3.32 10.72
CA TYR A 252 9.93 -4.46 11.37
C TYR A 252 11.13 -4.99 10.57
N ALA A 253 11.12 -4.87 9.25
CA ALA A 253 12.24 -5.30 8.42
C ALA A 253 13.43 -4.33 8.46
N ILE A 254 13.18 -3.03 8.66
CA ILE A 254 14.24 -1.99 8.63
C ILE A 254 14.81 -1.73 10.03
N THR A 255 13.98 -1.82 11.08
CA THR A 255 14.37 -1.44 12.44
C THR A 255 14.17 -2.58 13.43
N SER A 256 15.12 -2.75 14.37
CA SER A 256 15.02 -3.76 15.43
C SER A 256 14.03 -3.38 16.53
N THR A 257 13.66 -2.12 16.63
CA THR A 257 12.75 -1.59 17.66
C THR A 257 11.69 -0.72 16.99
N ILE A 258 10.42 -1.03 17.27
CA ILE A 258 9.29 -0.26 16.77
C ILE A 258 8.54 0.34 17.93
N ASP A 259 8.22 1.62 17.85
CA ASP A 259 7.25 2.22 18.74
C ASP A 259 5.86 1.65 18.47
N ILE A 260 5.25 1.07 19.50
CA ILE A 260 3.95 0.40 19.40
C ILE A 260 2.84 1.40 18.99
N GLY A 261 2.90 2.65 19.47
CA GLY A 261 1.96 3.70 19.09
C GLY A 261 2.01 3.97 17.59
N SER A 262 3.21 4.09 17.07
CA SER A 262 3.49 4.28 15.65
C SER A 262 3.02 3.12 14.78
N ALA A 263 3.20 1.89 15.25
CA ALA A 263 2.72 0.69 14.54
C ALA A 263 1.19 0.68 14.42
N ARG A 264 0.48 1.08 15.49
CA ARG A 264 -0.99 1.21 15.49
C ARG A 264 -1.49 2.22 14.49
N GLU A 265 -0.91 3.42 14.48
CA GLU A 265 -1.26 4.48 13.52
C GLU A 265 -0.92 4.05 12.09
N ALA A 266 0.24 3.46 11.84
CA ALA A 266 0.65 2.97 10.52
C ALA A 266 -0.30 1.89 10.00
N PHE A 267 -0.69 0.94 10.84
CA PHE A 267 -1.70 -0.07 10.48
C PHE A 267 -3.02 0.58 10.11
N PHE A 268 -3.54 1.46 10.95
CA PHE A 268 -4.82 2.13 10.72
C PHE A 268 -4.81 2.90 9.38
N VAL A 269 -3.78 3.71 9.15
CA VAL A 269 -3.61 4.49 7.91
C VAL A 269 -3.54 3.57 6.68
N ASN A 270 -2.75 2.49 6.76
CA ASN A 270 -2.61 1.53 5.67
C ASN A 270 -3.96 0.88 5.31
N GLN A 271 -4.67 0.34 6.29
CA GLN A 271 -5.94 -0.37 6.03
C GLN A 271 -7.03 0.58 5.50
N ILE A 272 -7.15 1.78 6.07
CA ILE A 272 -8.11 2.79 5.59
C ILE A 272 -7.76 3.25 4.16
N LYS A 273 -6.50 3.58 3.87
CA LYS A 273 -6.09 3.99 2.52
C LYS A 273 -6.39 2.91 1.47
N ASN A 274 -6.02 1.67 1.75
CA ASN A 274 -6.22 0.58 0.82
C ASN A 274 -7.71 0.28 0.58
N ALA A 275 -8.52 0.27 1.63
CA ALA A 275 -9.97 0.05 1.52
C ALA A 275 -10.66 1.17 0.71
N LEU A 276 -10.34 2.42 0.99
CA LEU A 276 -10.93 3.57 0.30
C LEU A 276 -10.50 3.66 -1.16
N PHE A 277 -9.26 3.32 -1.47
CA PHE A 277 -8.75 3.27 -2.84
C PHE A 277 -9.46 2.18 -3.66
N SER A 278 -9.70 1.01 -3.09
CA SER A 278 -10.39 -0.09 -3.77
C SER A 278 -11.84 0.23 -4.13
N GLN A 279 -12.51 1.05 -3.30
CA GLN A 279 -13.95 1.34 -3.46
C GLN A 279 -14.25 2.43 -4.51
N THR A 280 -13.43 3.46 -4.65
CA THR A 280 -13.81 4.65 -5.42
C THR A 280 -12.96 4.94 -6.65
N ARG A 281 -11.76 4.37 -6.77
CA ARG A 281 -10.79 4.64 -7.86
C ARG A 281 -10.54 6.13 -8.14
N LEU A 282 -10.94 7.04 -7.24
CA LEU A 282 -10.69 8.47 -7.35
C LEU A 282 -9.35 8.79 -6.69
N LEU A 283 -8.63 9.75 -7.27
CA LEU A 283 -7.31 10.19 -6.81
C LEU A 283 -7.35 11.02 -5.51
N ASP A 284 -8.52 11.23 -4.93
CA ASP A 284 -8.68 12.08 -3.77
C ASP A 284 -8.32 11.34 -2.48
N ASP A 285 -7.41 11.94 -1.72
CA ASP A 285 -7.12 11.50 -0.36
C ASP A 285 -8.40 11.60 0.48
N ARG A 286 -8.83 10.49 1.06
CA ARG A 286 -10.01 10.42 1.95
C ARG A 286 -9.63 10.30 3.42
N ILE A 287 -8.33 10.24 3.73
CA ILE A 287 -7.79 10.26 5.09
C ILE A 287 -6.79 11.41 5.23
N PHE A 288 -6.96 12.20 6.26
CA PHE A 288 -6.16 13.37 6.58
C PHE A 288 -5.74 13.35 8.05
N GLY A 289 -4.71 14.11 8.41
CA GLY A 289 -4.45 14.46 9.81
C GLY A 289 -5.60 15.31 10.37
N ALA A 290 -5.98 15.09 11.63
CA ALA A 290 -7.06 15.81 12.28
C ALA A 290 -6.53 16.83 13.30
N LYS A 291 -7.21 17.98 13.48
CA LYS A 291 -6.88 18.96 14.55
C LYS A 291 -7.18 18.43 15.94
N LYS A 292 -8.25 17.66 16.07
CA LYS A 292 -8.63 16.95 17.28
C LYS A 292 -8.67 15.48 16.93
N GLY A 293 -8.00 14.64 17.70
CA GLY A 293 -7.75 13.26 17.35
C GLY A 293 -6.56 13.10 16.40
N ASP A 294 -6.38 11.90 15.88
CA ASP A 294 -5.26 11.55 15.00
C ASP A 294 -5.61 11.69 13.52
N PHE A 295 -6.82 11.26 13.10
CA PHE A 295 -7.21 11.15 11.70
C PHE A 295 -8.64 11.61 11.44
N LEU A 296 -8.84 12.26 10.28
CA LEU A 296 -10.13 12.57 9.68
C LEU A 296 -10.32 11.65 8.46
N VAL A 297 -11.40 10.87 8.44
CA VAL A 297 -11.74 9.93 7.37
C VAL A 297 -13.06 10.34 6.73
N ASP A 298 -13.11 10.35 5.38
CA ASP A 298 -14.28 10.70 4.58
C ASP A 298 -14.90 12.05 4.93
N ASP A 299 -14.07 13.01 5.34
CA ASP A 299 -14.51 14.33 5.76
C ASP A 299 -15.56 14.34 6.90
N LYS A 300 -15.78 13.20 7.54
CA LYS A 300 -16.88 12.97 8.45
C LYS A 300 -16.47 12.34 9.77
N TYR A 301 -15.58 11.37 9.75
CA TYR A 301 -15.28 10.57 10.93
C TYR A 301 -13.93 10.94 11.51
N ILE A 302 -13.90 11.24 12.81
CA ILE A 302 -12.66 11.51 13.56
C ILE A 302 -12.24 10.25 14.31
N PHE A 303 -10.98 9.88 14.16
CA PHE A 303 -10.40 8.76 14.88
C PHE A 303 -9.24 9.19 15.76
N GLU A 304 -9.20 8.60 16.93
CA GLU A 304 -8.06 8.60 17.84
C GLU A 304 -7.58 7.16 17.99
N VAL A 305 -6.32 6.89 17.69
CA VAL A 305 -5.74 5.55 17.70
C VAL A 305 -4.92 5.35 18.97
N GLY A 306 -5.05 4.21 19.64
CA GLY A 306 -4.29 4.01 20.85
C GLY A 306 -4.35 2.61 21.43
N GLY A 307 -3.66 2.41 22.55
CA GLY A 307 -3.71 1.17 23.34
C GLY A 307 -4.91 1.13 24.28
N LYS A 308 -5.04 0.03 25.01
CA LYS A 308 -6.18 -0.28 25.89
C LYS A 308 -6.60 0.83 26.85
N ASN A 309 -5.65 1.64 27.31
CA ASN A 309 -5.91 2.71 28.30
C ASN A 309 -6.25 4.06 27.65
N LYS A 310 -6.31 4.17 26.32
CA LYS A 310 -6.68 5.41 25.64
C LYS A 310 -8.13 5.77 25.94
N ASP A 311 -8.38 7.05 26.19
CA ASP A 311 -9.70 7.59 26.50
C ASP A 311 -10.15 8.66 25.50
N PHE A 312 -11.37 9.18 25.69
CA PHE A 312 -11.98 10.18 24.82
C PHE A 312 -11.52 11.63 25.08
N SER A 313 -10.54 11.88 25.95
CA SER A 313 -10.20 13.23 26.41
C SER A 313 -9.94 14.21 25.26
N GLN A 314 -9.31 13.77 24.19
CA GLN A 314 -8.96 14.61 23.01
C GLN A 314 -10.14 14.84 22.05
N ILE A 315 -11.10 13.92 21.99
CA ILE A 315 -12.20 13.93 21.02
C ILE A 315 -13.60 13.95 21.67
N LYS A 316 -13.69 14.19 22.98
CA LYS A 316 -14.94 14.11 23.78
C LYS A 316 -16.10 14.91 23.21
N ASP A 317 -15.80 16.11 22.68
CA ASP A 317 -16.81 17.05 22.19
C ASP A 317 -16.84 17.11 20.64
N VAL A 318 -16.39 16.02 19.99
CA VAL A 318 -16.35 15.94 18.53
C VAL A 318 -17.40 14.95 18.06
N GLU A 319 -18.31 15.41 17.22
CA GLU A 319 -19.30 14.52 16.58
C GLU A 319 -18.63 13.50 15.66
N ASN A 320 -19.24 12.34 15.53
CA ASN A 320 -18.73 11.23 14.70
C ASN A 320 -17.28 10.83 15.05
N SER A 321 -16.94 10.87 16.34
CA SER A 321 -15.62 10.52 16.83
C SER A 321 -15.57 9.11 17.42
N PHE A 322 -14.46 8.39 17.14
CA PHE A 322 -14.26 7.01 17.52
C PHE A 322 -12.83 6.80 18.04
N LEU A 323 -12.69 5.83 18.97
CA LEU A 323 -11.40 5.33 19.41
C LEU A 323 -11.10 3.99 18.71
N ALA A 324 -10.03 3.92 17.95
CA ALA A 324 -9.48 2.68 17.41
C ALA A 324 -8.46 2.11 18.42
N ILE A 325 -8.87 1.10 19.18
CA ILE A 325 -8.15 0.64 20.37
C ILE A 325 -7.52 -0.73 20.14
N ASP A 326 -6.23 -0.81 20.37
CA ASP A 326 -5.47 -2.07 20.40
C ASP A 326 -5.60 -2.77 21.76
N ASP A 327 -5.24 -4.06 21.80
CA ASP A 327 -5.31 -4.93 22.97
C ASP A 327 -6.73 -5.12 23.55
N ILE A 328 -7.77 -4.99 22.74
CA ILE A 328 -9.15 -5.35 23.07
C ILE A 328 -9.73 -6.27 21.98
N GLU A 329 -10.43 -7.33 22.38
CA GLU A 329 -11.09 -8.25 21.45
C GLU A 329 -12.45 -7.72 21.01
N ILE A 330 -13.23 -7.16 21.93
CA ILE A 330 -14.57 -6.64 21.69
C ILE A 330 -14.61 -5.19 22.16
N GLY A 331 -15.19 -4.33 21.33
CA GLY A 331 -15.34 -2.91 21.63
C GLY A 331 -16.61 -2.60 22.44
N TYR A 332 -16.80 -1.32 22.73
CA TYR A 332 -17.99 -0.80 23.42
C TYR A 332 -18.28 0.64 23.01
N LYS A 333 -19.50 0.95 22.62
CA LYS A 333 -19.94 2.26 22.11
C LYS A 333 -19.04 2.74 20.95
N ALA A 334 -18.35 3.86 21.10
CA ALA A 334 -17.42 4.39 20.11
C ALA A 334 -15.97 3.90 20.29
N LYS A 335 -15.71 2.90 21.14
CA LYS A 335 -14.42 2.18 21.23
C LYS A 335 -14.47 0.95 20.35
N ILE A 336 -13.69 0.96 19.28
CA ILE A 336 -13.65 -0.09 18.26
C ILE A 336 -12.30 -0.81 18.36
N PRO A 337 -12.24 -2.15 18.36
CA PRO A 337 -10.97 -2.87 18.30
C PRO A 337 -10.16 -2.50 17.06
N LEU A 338 -8.90 -2.16 17.22
CA LEU A 338 -8.03 -1.74 16.12
C LEU A 338 -7.94 -2.80 15.02
N TRP A 339 -7.84 -4.08 15.39
CA TRP A 339 -7.73 -5.20 14.45
C TRP A 339 -8.90 -5.29 13.46
N MET A 340 -10.09 -4.78 13.81
CA MET A 340 -11.28 -4.83 12.96
C MET A 340 -11.12 -4.00 11.68
N PHE A 341 -10.33 -2.95 11.70
CA PHE A 341 -10.03 -2.17 10.49
C PHE A 341 -9.28 -2.98 9.43
N GLY A 342 -8.68 -4.10 9.80
CA GLY A 342 -8.11 -5.06 8.87
C GLY A 342 -9.13 -5.95 8.15
N PHE A 343 -10.43 -5.71 8.32
CA PHE A 343 -11.53 -6.39 7.63
C PHE A 343 -12.25 -5.49 6.62
N LEU A 344 -11.70 -4.33 6.32
CA LEU A 344 -12.30 -3.37 5.39
C LEU A 344 -12.19 -3.81 3.91
N TYR A 345 -11.28 -4.72 3.56
CA TYR A 345 -11.11 -5.28 2.22
C TYR A 345 -10.56 -6.71 2.24
#